data_c69e26ca3b9a0607c7a78a1d87d5886c
#
_entry.id   c69e26ca3b9a0607c7a78a1d87d5886c
#
_cell.length_a   1.000
_cell.length_b   1.000
_cell.length_c   1.000
_cell.angle_alpha   90.00
_cell.angle_beta   90.00
_cell.angle_gamma   90.00
#
_symmetry.space_group_name_H-M   'P 1'
#
loop_
_entity.id
_entity.type
_entity.pdbx_description
1 polymer ?
#
loop_
_entity_poly.entity_id
_entity_poly.type
_entity_poly.pdbx_seq_one_letter_code
_entity_poly.pdbx_strand_id
1 'polypeptide(L)'
;MSNNWEMVIGLEVHAQLNTSSKLFSSSPNQFGSEPNENVNFIDSGMPGMLPVMNFTCIEMAIKTGFALNFNINKYSVFERKNYFYPDLPQGYQISQFEFPILTEGFINIDNEGIQKKIRIERAHLEQDAGKSIHDIDPKFSFIDLNRVGTPLLEIVSYPDLSSAEEVVSYMSSLRQVLMYIDVCDGNMQEGSLRADVNLSVRKKGEELGTRCEIKNLNSFKFIRQAIEYEFKRQIDVIESGGKIEQNTMLFDTSTGETRAMRSKEFSHDYRYFPDPDLLPVNLTQDQIDKVKTSVGELPQAKLDKFIKDYNVDKDIAKIITVEKQNAILFEKMISETDVKPKFIAAWLVGDIFAFIKENSLEVSSLNEKTKEITDLLKLVSDDVISNKAGKEILPKVLNGQGKPSDIVKELGLEQVSDSGELEKIIDEALIGEEENISKFQGGSDRVLGYFVGKCLKATKGKGNPKLINKILLERLKK
;
A
#
# COMPACT_ATOMS: atom_id res chain seq x y z
N MET A 1 3.04 -32.09 -15.00
CA MET A 1 2.78 -32.94 -13.84
C MET A 1 2.03 -32.25 -12.69
N SER A 2 1.87 -30.92 -12.64
CA SER A 2 1.20 -30.22 -11.51
C SER A 2 -0.33 -30.14 -11.56
N ASN A 3 -0.99 -30.68 -12.56
CA ASN A 3 -2.41 -30.41 -12.80
C ASN A 3 -3.42 -31.06 -11.83
N ASN A 4 -2.96 -31.80 -10.82
CA ASN A 4 -3.82 -32.51 -9.86
C ASN A 4 -3.60 -32.10 -8.40
N TRP A 5 -2.64 -31.21 -8.12
CA TRP A 5 -2.31 -30.72 -6.79
C TRP A 5 -2.86 -29.31 -6.55
N GLU A 6 -3.39 -29.09 -5.36
CA GLU A 6 -3.86 -27.78 -4.88
C GLU A 6 -2.99 -27.29 -3.72
N MET A 7 -2.65 -26.01 -3.72
CA MET A 7 -2.16 -25.30 -2.54
C MET A 7 -3.32 -24.97 -1.63
N VAL A 8 -3.11 -25.10 -0.32
CA VAL A 8 -4.02 -24.60 0.72
C VAL A 8 -3.19 -23.76 1.66
N ILE A 9 -3.49 -22.47 1.71
CA ILE A 9 -2.66 -21.48 2.39
C ILE A 9 -3.50 -20.63 3.35
N GLY A 10 -3.03 -20.52 4.60
CA GLY A 10 -3.46 -19.56 5.60
C GLY A 10 -2.29 -18.69 6.02
N LEU A 11 -2.59 -17.51 6.54
CA LEU A 11 -1.59 -16.52 6.96
C LEU A 11 -1.81 -16.09 8.40
N GLU A 12 -0.71 -15.88 9.09
CA GLU A 12 -0.63 -15.16 10.36
C GLU A 12 0.13 -13.86 10.09
N VAL A 13 -0.54 -12.72 10.22
CA VAL A 13 0.03 -11.41 9.91
C VAL A 13 0.13 -10.59 11.18
N HIS A 14 1.34 -10.15 11.52
CA HIS A 14 1.61 -9.26 12.64
C HIS A 14 1.78 -7.84 12.13
N ALA A 15 0.93 -6.93 12.58
CA ALA A 15 1.00 -5.51 12.29
C ALA A 15 1.37 -4.74 13.58
N GLN A 16 2.50 -4.03 13.57
CA GLN A 16 2.85 -3.10 14.64
C GLN A 16 1.92 -1.89 14.60
N LEU A 17 1.32 -1.56 15.74
CA LEU A 17 0.41 -0.43 15.83
C LEU A 17 1.16 0.89 15.97
N ASN A 18 0.72 1.90 15.23
CA ASN A 18 1.28 3.26 15.19
C ASN A 18 0.93 4.07 16.44
N THR A 19 1.28 3.58 17.62
CA THR A 19 1.08 4.28 18.88
C THR A 19 2.35 5.01 19.32
N SER A 20 2.22 6.08 20.08
CA SER A 20 3.37 6.82 20.63
C SER A 20 4.07 6.07 21.76
N SER A 21 3.34 5.18 22.44
CA SER A 21 3.87 4.35 23.53
C SER A 21 3.50 2.89 23.34
N LYS A 22 4.20 2.01 24.03
CA LYS A 22 4.00 0.56 23.99
C LYS A 22 2.63 0.11 24.51
N LEU A 23 2.33 -1.18 24.36
CA LEU A 23 1.01 -1.73 24.71
C LEU A 23 0.71 -1.68 26.21
N PHE A 24 1.71 -1.95 27.05
CA PHE A 24 1.56 -2.04 28.51
C PHE A 24 2.48 -1.14 29.30
N SER A 25 3.25 -0.29 28.64
CA SER A 25 4.18 0.64 29.27
C SER A 25 4.20 2.01 28.58
N SER A 26 4.76 3.00 29.25
CA SER A 26 4.90 4.36 28.74
C SER A 26 6.16 4.56 27.88
N SER A 27 6.97 3.53 27.67
CA SER A 27 8.16 3.63 26.82
C SER A 27 7.78 4.02 25.39
N PRO A 28 8.61 4.80 24.70
CA PRO A 28 8.37 5.16 23.30
C PRO A 28 8.28 3.92 22.40
N ASN A 29 7.34 3.96 21.45
CA ASN A 29 7.19 2.94 20.42
C ASN A 29 7.83 3.49 19.13
N GLN A 30 9.16 3.54 19.07
CA GLN A 30 9.94 4.11 17.98
C GLN A 30 10.93 3.09 17.42
N PHE A 31 11.09 3.09 16.09
CA PHE A 31 12.13 2.34 15.40
C PHE A 31 13.42 3.18 15.30
N GLY A 32 14.60 2.51 15.27
CA GLY A 32 15.89 3.14 14.99
C GLY A 32 16.58 3.83 16.17
N SER A 33 16.08 3.66 17.39
CA SER A 33 16.80 4.11 18.61
C SER A 33 18.00 3.22 18.93
N GLU A 34 18.94 3.73 19.73
CA GLU A 34 20.07 2.94 20.23
C GLU A 34 19.58 1.75 21.09
N PRO A 35 20.29 0.60 21.10
CA PRO A 35 19.87 -0.58 21.83
C PRO A 35 19.55 -0.30 23.31
N ASN A 36 18.39 -0.77 23.76
CA ASN A 36 17.87 -0.62 25.12
C ASN A 36 17.58 0.83 25.58
N GLU A 37 17.40 1.76 24.66
CA GLU A 37 17.05 3.15 24.97
C GLU A 37 15.55 3.30 25.28
N ASN A 38 14.70 2.58 24.56
CA ASN A 38 13.24 2.61 24.71
C ASN A 38 12.72 1.50 25.64
N VAL A 39 13.27 1.41 26.84
CA VAL A 39 12.98 0.36 27.82
C VAL A 39 12.73 0.96 29.19
N ASN A 40 11.64 0.54 29.85
CA ASN A 40 11.40 0.87 31.23
C ASN A 40 11.35 -0.39 32.13
N PHE A 41 11.03 -0.21 33.40
CA PHE A 41 11.00 -1.32 34.36
C PHE A 41 9.93 -2.37 34.06
N ILE A 42 8.82 -2.00 33.38
CA ILE A 42 7.79 -2.95 32.94
C ILE A 42 8.34 -3.78 31.80
N ASP A 43 8.92 -3.15 30.77
CA ASP A 43 9.48 -3.81 29.60
C ASP A 43 10.62 -4.78 29.98
N SER A 44 11.44 -4.40 30.98
CA SER A 44 12.54 -5.23 31.48
C SER A 44 12.10 -6.32 32.48
N GLY A 45 10.80 -6.43 32.78
CA GLY A 45 10.26 -7.46 33.67
C GLY A 45 10.73 -7.32 35.12
N MET A 46 10.97 -6.11 35.62
CA MET A 46 11.44 -5.87 36.98
C MET A 46 10.36 -6.26 38.01
N PRO A 47 10.74 -6.92 39.12
CA PRO A 47 9.80 -7.32 40.15
C PRO A 47 8.96 -6.16 40.68
N GLY A 48 7.65 -6.36 40.81
CA GLY A 48 6.70 -5.37 41.32
C GLY A 48 6.21 -4.33 40.32
N MET A 49 6.67 -4.39 39.08
CA MET A 49 6.16 -3.53 38.01
C MET A 49 4.97 -4.21 37.30
N LEU A 50 3.86 -3.49 37.21
CA LEU A 50 2.61 -4.02 36.62
C LEU A 50 2.31 -3.40 35.27
N PRO A 51 1.77 -4.19 34.32
CA PRO A 51 1.36 -3.69 33.02
C PRO A 51 0.19 -2.70 33.12
N VAL A 52 0.21 -1.64 32.29
CA VAL A 52 -0.89 -0.67 32.18
C VAL A 52 -1.26 -0.55 30.71
N MET A 53 -2.48 -0.97 30.36
CA MET A 53 -2.92 -1.05 28.97
C MET A 53 -3.03 0.33 28.33
N ASN A 54 -2.44 0.45 27.15
CA ASN A 54 -2.61 1.60 26.25
C ASN A 54 -3.94 1.47 25.47
N PHE A 55 -4.93 2.28 25.85
CA PHE A 55 -6.26 2.21 25.27
C PHE A 55 -6.28 2.58 23.77
N THR A 56 -5.31 3.35 23.27
CA THR A 56 -5.18 3.65 21.83
C THR A 56 -5.04 2.38 21.00
N CYS A 57 -4.40 1.33 21.54
CA CYS A 57 -4.29 0.03 20.86
C CYS A 57 -5.66 -0.63 20.67
N ILE A 58 -6.55 -0.50 21.68
CA ILE A 58 -7.94 -0.97 21.58
C ILE A 58 -8.70 -0.20 20.52
N GLU A 59 -8.57 1.13 20.46
CA GLU A 59 -9.20 1.95 19.42
C GLU A 59 -8.70 1.56 18.02
N MET A 60 -7.41 1.30 17.86
CA MET A 60 -6.83 0.83 16.60
C MET A 60 -7.34 -0.56 16.19
N ALA A 61 -7.49 -1.48 17.16
CA ALA A 61 -8.12 -2.78 16.90
C ALA A 61 -9.59 -2.61 16.45
N ILE A 62 -10.37 -1.75 17.11
CA ILE A 62 -11.76 -1.46 16.72
C ILE A 62 -11.82 -0.86 15.30
N LYS A 63 -10.92 0.08 14.94
CA LYS A 63 -10.80 0.61 13.56
C LYS A 63 -10.58 -0.50 12.56
N THR A 64 -9.65 -1.42 12.87
CA THR A 64 -9.39 -2.59 12.03
C THR A 64 -10.61 -3.49 11.93
N GLY A 65 -11.37 -3.63 13.02
CA GLY A 65 -12.62 -4.36 13.06
C GLY A 65 -13.63 -3.85 12.01
N PHE A 66 -13.83 -2.55 11.95
CA PHE A 66 -14.72 -1.96 10.94
C PHE A 66 -14.16 -2.08 9.52
N ALA A 67 -12.86 -1.87 9.34
CA ALA A 67 -12.23 -1.87 8.02
C ALA A 67 -12.18 -3.27 7.37
N LEU A 68 -12.07 -4.32 8.19
CA LEU A 68 -11.98 -5.72 7.74
C LEU A 68 -13.24 -6.54 8.06
N ASN A 69 -14.36 -5.87 8.35
CA ASN A 69 -15.67 -6.49 8.55
C ASN A 69 -15.73 -7.54 9.68
N PHE A 70 -14.97 -7.34 10.75
CA PHE A 70 -15.00 -8.21 11.91
C PHE A 70 -16.21 -8.00 12.81
N ASN A 71 -16.54 -9.03 13.56
CA ASN A 71 -17.31 -8.89 14.78
C ASN A 71 -16.41 -8.33 15.88
N ILE A 72 -16.76 -7.16 16.43
CA ILE A 72 -16.03 -6.52 17.53
C ILE A 72 -16.60 -7.05 18.84
N ASN A 73 -15.78 -7.79 19.59
CA ASN A 73 -16.19 -8.38 20.87
C ASN A 73 -16.17 -7.31 21.97
N LYS A 74 -17.30 -7.15 22.66
CA LYS A 74 -17.42 -6.18 23.75
C LYS A 74 -16.65 -6.61 25.01
N TYR A 75 -16.39 -7.88 25.13
CA TYR A 75 -15.61 -8.48 26.22
C TYR A 75 -14.40 -9.19 25.62
N SER A 76 -13.21 -8.82 26.09
CA SER A 76 -11.98 -9.52 25.73
C SER A 76 -11.02 -9.56 26.92
N VAL A 77 -10.11 -10.55 26.92
CA VAL A 77 -9.22 -10.83 28.04
C VAL A 77 -7.79 -10.92 27.51
N PHE A 78 -6.87 -10.30 28.25
CA PHE A 78 -5.45 -10.55 28.04
C PHE A 78 -5.00 -11.75 28.87
N GLU A 79 -4.22 -12.63 28.24
CA GLU A 79 -3.74 -13.87 28.82
C GLU A 79 -2.22 -13.94 28.68
N ARG A 80 -1.59 -14.71 29.58
CA ARG A 80 -0.17 -14.98 29.53
C ARG A 80 0.11 -16.23 28.71
N LYS A 81 0.88 -16.04 27.61
CA LYS A 81 1.47 -17.11 26.81
C LYS A 81 2.86 -17.41 27.36
N ASN A 82 3.02 -18.54 28.06
CA ASN A 82 4.25 -18.80 28.80
C ASN A 82 5.29 -19.50 27.94
N TYR A 83 6.43 -18.84 27.73
CA TYR A 83 7.63 -19.41 27.11
C TYR A 83 8.84 -18.56 27.51
N PHE A 84 10.05 -19.17 27.41
CA PHE A 84 11.26 -18.57 27.95
C PHE A 84 12.28 -18.31 26.84
N TYR A 85 12.56 -17.03 26.63
CA TYR A 85 13.62 -16.56 25.76
C TYR A 85 14.36 -15.39 26.41
N PRO A 86 15.67 -15.20 26.14
CA PRO A 86 16.43 -14.08 26.71
C PRO A 86 15.88 -12.69 26.39
N ASP A 87 15.24 -12.56 25.22
CA ASP A 87 14.60 -11.33 24.73
C ASP A 87 13.14 -11.18 25.17
N LEU A 88 12.67 -12.03 26.07
CA LEU A 88 11.37 -11.94 26.73
C LEU A 88 11.56 -11.94 28.27
N PRO A 89 11.94 -10.79 28.88
CA PRO A 89 12.37 -10.73 30.29
C PRO A 89 11.33 -11.18 31.31
N GLN A 90 10.04 -10.99 30.99
CA GLN A 90 8.92 -11.41 31.85
C GLN A 90 8.74 -12.93 31.90
N GLY A 91 9.30 -13.69 30.94
CA GLY A 91 9.11 -15.13 30.80
C GLY A 91 7.73 -15.53 30.27
N TYR A 92 6.94 -14.57 29.82
CA TYR A 92 5.65 -14.74 29.12
C TYR A 92 5.39 -13.56 28.18
N GLN A 93 4.57 -13.81 27.19
CA GLN A 93 4.02 -12.78 26.29
C GLN A 93 2.56 -12.54 26.69
N ILE A 94 2.17 -11.28 26.85
CA ILE A 94 0.76 -10.93 27.03
C ILE A 94 0.10 -10.87 25.66
N SER A 95 -0.97 -11.67 25.48
CA SER A 95 -1.71 -11.86 24.24
C SER A 95 -3.20 -12.04 24.53
N GLN A 96 -4.02 -12.35 23.52
CA GLN A 96 -5.43 -12.71 23.69
C GLN A 96 -5.67 -14.05 22.99
N PHE A 97 -6.13 -15.06 23.69
CA PHE A 97 -6.32 -16.40 23.15
C PHE A 97 -7.78 -16.82 23.11
N GLU A 98 -8.41 -16.96 24.29
CA GLU A 98 -9.79 -17.46 24.38
C GLU A 98 -10.83 -16.38 24.02
N PHE A 99 -10.53 -15.11 24.40
CA PHE A 99 -11.44 -13.98 24.18
C PHE A 99 -10.75 -12.86 23.39
N PRO A 100 -10.47 -13.09 22.08
CA PRO A 100 -9.84 -12.07 21.22
C PRO A 100 -10.80 -10.90 21.02
N ILE A 101 -10.24 -9.71 20.76
CA ILE A 101 -11.04 -8.51 20.53
C ILE A 101 -11.83 -8.54 19.22
N LEU A 102 -11.36 -9.24 18.20
CA LEU A 102 -11.97 -9.32 16.86
C LEU A 102 -12.11 -10.78 16.41
N THR A 103 -13.29 -11.13 15.87
CA THR A 103 -13.59 -12.46 15.34
C THR A 103 -14.37 -12.38 14.02
N GLU A 104 -14.17 -13.38 13.15
CA GLU A 104 -14.96 -13.59 11.92
C GLU A 104 -15.01 -12.36 11.00
N GLY A 105 -13.85 -11.96 10.49
CA GLY A 105 -13.72 -10.89 9.50
C GLY A 105 -13.52 -11.40 8.07
N PHE A 106 -13.37 -10.45 7.15
CA PHE A 106 -12.98 -10.79 5.78
C PHE A 106 -12.41 -9.57 5.03
N ILE A 107 -11.65 -9.87 3.98
CA ILE A 107 -11.19 -8.90 3.00
C ILE A 107 -11.46 -9.45 1.58
N ASN A 108 -11.83 -8.56 0.66
CA ASN A 108 -11.92 -8.91 -0.76
C ASN A 108 -10.60 -8.57 -1.45
N ILE A 109 -10.07 -9.49 -2.23
CA ILE A 109 -8.88 -9.31 -3.04
C ILE A 109 -9.22 -9.31 -4.53
N ASP A 110 -8.45 -8.58 -5.33
CA ASP A 110 -8.53 -8.58 -6.80
C ASP A 110 -7.30 -9.33 -7.34
N ASN A 111 -7.52 -10.51 -7.87
CA ASN A 111 -6.48 -11.28 -8.56
C ASN A 111 -6.80 -11.29 -10.07
N GLU A 112 -6.08 -10.47 -10.85
CA GLU A 112 -6.24 -10.34 -12.30
C GLU A 112 -7.70 -10.09 -12.76
N GLY A 113 -8.45 -9.29 -11.98
CA GLY A 113 -9.85 -8.97 -12.25
C GLY A 113 -10.86 -9.95 -11.64
N ILE A 114 -10.40 -11.01 -11.00
CA ILE A 114 -11.26 -11.95 -10.27
C ILE A 114 -11.31 -11.53 -8.81
N GLN A 115 -12.52 -11.17 -8.36
CA GLN A 115 -12.76 -10.83 -6.96
C GLN A 115 -12.90 -12.11 -6.13
N LYS A 116 -12.12 -12.22 -5.05
CA LYS A 116 -12.20 -13.34 -4.10
C LYS A 116 -12.30 -12.82 -2.69
N LYS A 117 -13.26 -13.35 -1.93
CA LYS A 117 -13.41 -13.08 -0.49
C LYS A 117 -12.50 -14.03 0.29
N ILE A 118 -11.60 -13.47 1.08
CA ILE A 118 -10.75 -14.22 2.01
C ILE A 118 -11.26 -13.98 3.41
N ARG A 119 -11.62 -15.05 4.11
CA ARG A 119 -12.10 -14.99 5.49
C ARG A 119 -10.93 -14.83 6.44
N ILE A 120 -11.18 -14.10 7.52
CA ILE A 120 -10.22 -13.90 8.60
C ILE A 120 -10.85 -14.46 9.87
N GLU A 121 -10.18 -15.39 10.52
CA GLU A 121 -10.71 -16.09 11.71
C GLU A 121 -10.80 -15.13 12.89
N ARG A 122 -9.68 -14.47 13.19
CA ARG A 122 -9.60 -13.53 14.31
C ARG A 122 -8.51 -12.49 14.09
N ALA A 123 -8.59 -11.42 14.87
CA ALA A 123 -7.44 -10.57 15.13
C ALA A 123 -7.41 -10.21 16.62
N HIS A 124 -6.21 -10.22 17.19
CA HIS A 124 -6.02 -10.00 18.61
C HIS A 124 -4.77 -9.16 18.88
N LEU A 125 -4.80 -8.51 20.05
CA LEU A 125 -3.70 -7.68 20.51
C LEU A 125 -2.69 -8.52 21.29
N GLU A 126 -1.41 -8.28 21.04
CA GLU A 126 -0.32 -8.88 21.79
C GLU A 126 0.90 -7.95 21.85
N GLN A 127 1.78 -8.19 22.81
CA GLN A 127 3.07 -7.49 22.91
C GLN A 127 4.14 -8.21 22.09
N ASP A 128 5.04 -7.47 21.41
CA ASP A 128 6.20 -8.06 20.75
C ASP A 128 7.29 -8.43 21.75
N ALA A 129 8.14 -9.39 21.41
CA ALA A 129 9.36 -9.73 22.13
C ALA A 129 10.52 -8.80 21.71
N GLY A 130 11.63 -8.82 22.45
CA GLY A 130 12.85 -8.11 22.12
C GLY A 130 13.58 -8.71 20.91
N LYS A 131 14.87 -8.40 20.80
CA LYS A 131 15.73 -8.92 19.75
C LYS A 131 16.99 -9.55 20.36
N SER A 132 17.25 -10.81 20.01
CA SER A 132 18.51 -11.48 20.29
C SER A 132 19.47 -11.29 19.11
N ILE A 133 20.69 -10.81 19.37
CA ILE A 133 21.72 -10.50 18.38
C ILE A 133 22.90 -11.46 18.61
N HIS A 134 23.25 -12.25 17.59
CA HIS A 134 24.23 -13.34 17.69
C HIS A 134 25.47 -13.14 16.81
N ASP A 135 25.50 -12.09 16.01
CA ASP A 135 26.52 -11.82 14.98
C ASP A 135 27.63 -10.87 15.45
N ILE A 136 27.50 -10.28 16.64
CA ILE A 136 28.51 -9.36 17.20
C ILE A 136 29.68 -10.12 17.80
N ASP A 137 29.42 -11.17 18.59
CA ASP A 137 30.44 -11.98 19.26
C ASP A 137 29.98 -13.44 19.31
N PRO A 138 30.82 -14.41 18.88
CA PRO A 138 30.42 -15.83 18.84
C PRO A 138 30.20 -16.48 20.22
N LYS A 139 30.65 -15.84 21.30
CA LYS A 139 30.55 -16.34 22.69
C LYS A 139 29.37 -15.76 23.46
N PHE A 140 28.80 -14.66 22.97
CA PHE A 140 27.74 -13.91 23.66
C PHE A 140 26.56 -13.65 22.72
N SER A 141 25.37 -13.69 23.29
CA SER A 141 24.17 -13.15 22.69
C SER A 141 23.88 -11.80 23.33
N PHE A 142 23.71 -10.77 22.49
CA PHE A 142 23.34 -9.44 22.97
C PHE A 142 21.82 -9.31 22.89
N ILE A 143 21.23 -8.65 23.89
CA ILE A 143 19.78 -8.51 23.98
C ILE A 143 19.45 -7.03 23.85
N ASP A 144 18.59 -6.73 22.87
CA ASP A 144 17.98 -5.43 22.67
C ASP A 144 16.49 -5.51 23.00
N LEU A 145 16.06 -4.82 24.06
CA LEU A 145 14.71 -4.82 24.58
C LEU A 145 13.85 -3.67 24.02
N ASN A 146 14.36 -2.86 23.09
CA ASN A 146 13.59 -1.73 22.51
C ASN A 146 12.25 -2.17 21.96
N ARG A 147 12.17 -3.36 21.38
CA ARG A 147 10.94 -3.91 20.79
C ARG A 147 10.02 -4.59 21.81
N VAL A 148 10.49 -4.94 23.01
CA VAL A 148 9.64 -5.55 24.05
C VAL A 148 8.46 -4.64 24.36
N GLY A 149 7.25 -5.21 24.32
CA GLY A 149 6.03 -4.46 24.60
C GLY A 149 5.52 -3.59 23.46
N THR A 150 6.20 -3.57 22.30
CA THR A 150 5.64 -2.97 21.06
C THR A 150 4.27 -3.60 20.79
N PRO A 151 3.21 -2.80 20.56
CA PRO A 151 1.89 -3.34 20.35
C PRO A 151 1.77 -3.98 18.97
N LEU A 152 1.32 -5.23 18.94
CA LEU A 152 1.01 -5.98 17.72
C LEU A 152 -0.49 -6.24 17.64
N LEU A 153 -0.99 -6.21 16.41
CA LEU A 153 -2.25 -6.82 16.03
C LEU A 153 -1.93 -8.05 15.17
N GLU A 154 -2.15 -9.25 15.72
CA GLU A 154 -2.04 -10.49 14.97
C GLU A 154 -3.35 -10.78 14.27
N ILE A 155 -3.30 -10.96 12.95
CA ILE A 155 -4.44 -11.19 12.07
C ILE A 155 -4.29 -12.57 11.45
N VAL A 156 -5.20 -13.50 11.80
CA VAL A 156 -5.14 -14.91 11.38
C VAL A 156 -6.21 -15.17 10.33
N SER A 157 -5.80 -15.57 9.11
CA SER A 157 -6.74 -15.93 8.06
C SER A 157 -7.18 -17.39 8.13
N TYR A 158 -8.37 -17.69 7.60
CA TYR A 158 -8.70 -19.05 7.20
C TYR A 158 -7.82 -19.47 6.00
N PRO A 159 -7.68 -20.78 5.74
CA PRO A 159 -6.87 -21.30 4.62
C PRO A 159 -7.62 -21.20 3.28
N ASP A 160 -8.05 -20.01 2.94
CA ASP A 160 -8.84 -19.73 1.73
C ASP A 160 -7.97 -19.39 0.51
N LEU A 161 -6.66 -19.19 0.71
CA LEU A 161 -5.73 -18.83 -0.36
C LEU A 161 -5.19 -20.08 -1.06
N SER A 162 -5.04 -20.00 -2.38
CA SER A 162 -4.71 -21.15 -3.23
C SER A 162 -3.58 -20.91 -4.23
N SER A 163 -2.95 -19.72 -4.21
CA SER A 163 -1.76 -19.41 -5.00
C SER A 163 -0.88 -18.35 -4.34
N ALA A 164 0.36 -18.25 -4.78
CA ALA A 164 1.28 -17.20 -4.32
C ALA A 164 0.79 -15.79 -4.71
N GLU A 165 0.15 -15.66 -5.87
CA GLU A 165 -0.44 -14.40 -6.36
C GLU A 165 -1.58 -13.95 -5.44
N GLU A 166 -2.47 -14.86 -5.04
CA GLU A 166 -3.54 -14.56 -4.09
C GLU A 166 -2.99 -14.11 -2.73
N VAL A 167 -1.90 -14.73 -2.26
CA VAL A 167 -1.23 -14.32 -1.01
C VAL A 167 -0.65 -12.91 -1.13
N VAL A 168 0.02 -12.59 -2.24
CA VAL A 168 0.55 -11.24 -2.48
C VAL A 168 -0.58 -10.22 -2.58
N SER A 169 -1.68 -10.56 -3.26
CA SER A 169 -2.85 -9.69 -3.36
C SER A 169 -3.50 -9.46 -1.99
N TYR A 170 -3.64 -10.52 -1.16
CA TYR A 170 -4.15 -10.42 0.21
C TYR A 170 -3.28 -9.51 1.07
N MET A 171 -1.97 -9.76 1.10
CA MET A 171 -1.01 -8.98 1.89
C MET A 171 -0.96 -7.51 1.45
N SER A 172 -1.01 -7.26 0.14
CA SER A 172 -1.04 -5.89 -0.40
C SER A 172 -2.33 -5.15 0.00
N SER A 173 -3.47 -5.82 -0.11
CA SER A 173 -4.78 -5.25 0.25
C SER A 173 -4.89 -5.01 1.75
N LEU A 174 -4.42 -5.96 2.58
CA LEU A 174 -4.40 -5.83 4.03
C LEU A 174 -3.49 -4.67 4.47
N ARG A 175 -2.26 -4.62 3.95
CA ARG A 175 -1.33 -3.51 4.18
C ARG A 175 -1.96 -2.17 3.84
N GLN A 176 -2.56 -2.06 2.67
CA GLN A 176 -3.21 -0.84 2.21
C GLN A 176 -4.34 -0.40 3.16
N VAL A 177 -5.20 -1.32 3.58
CA VAL A 177 -6.29 -1.02 4.53
C VAL A 177 -5.73 -0.51 5.85
N LEU A 178 -4.73 -1.20 6.45
CA LEU A 178 -4.13 -0.82 7.72
C LEU A 178 -3.47 0.57 7.67
N MET A 179 -2.81 0.90 6.55
CA MET A 179 -2.23 2.23 6.33
C MET A 179 -3.31 3.32 6.16
N TYR A 180 -4.41 3.02 5.48
CA TYR A 180 -5.50 3.98 5.27
C TYR A 180 -6.22 4.37 6.55
N ILE A 181 -6.35 3.45 7.50
CA ILE A 181 -6.95 3.72 8.81
C ILE A 181 -5.94 4.17 9.86
N ASP A 182 -4.67 4.44 9.46
CA ASP A 182 -3.56 4.91 10.31
C ASP A 182 -3.23 3.95 11.48
N VAL A 183 -3.42 2.66 11.29
CA VAL A 183 -3.17 1.64 12.31
C VAL A 183 -1.75 1.10 12.25
N CYS A 184 -1.17 0.98 11.06
CA CYS A 184 0.18 0.47 10.83
C CYS A 184 0.84 1.25 9.68
N ASP A 185 2.15 1.42 9.70
CA ASP A 185 2.91 2.04 8.61
C ASP A 185 3.15 1.08 7.42
N GLY A 186 2.94 -0.22 7.65
CA GLY A 186 3.06 -1.26 6.63
C GLY A 186 4.48 -1.51 6.14
N ASN A 187 5.51 -1.10 6.89
CA ASN A 187 6.91 -1.29 6.50
C ASN A 187 7.41 -2.69 6.82
N MET A 188 7.46 -3.56 5.80
CA MET A 188 7.94 -4.93 5.95
C MET A 188 9.46 -5.00 6.18
N GLN A 189 10.24 -4.01 5.71
CA GLN A 189 11.70 -4.02 5.84
C GLN A 189 12.13 -3.73 7.28
N GLU A 190 11.41 -2.85 7.97
CA GLU A 190 11.62 -2.55 9.39
C GLU A 190 10.92 -3.54 10.32
N GLY A 191 10.08 -4.42 9.74
CA GLY A 191 9.35 -5.45 10.49
C GLY A 191 8.06 -4.97 11.11
N SER A 192 7.55 -3.77 10.73
CA SER A 192 6.25 -3.28 11.18
C SER A 192 5.08 -4.09 10.63
N LEU A 193 5.28 -4.78 9.50
CA LEU A 193 4.35 -5.74 8.95
C LEU A 193 5.10 -7.04 8.61
N ARG A 194 4.72 -8.14 9.26
CA ARG A 194 5.33 -9.47 9.08
C ARG A 194 4.25 -10.48 8.76
N ALA A 195 4.59 -11.52 8.00
CA ALA A 195 3.67 -12.61 7.71
C ALA A 195 4.38 -13.96 7.86
N ASP A 196 3.71 -14.87 8.53
CA ASP A 196 4.03 -16.28 8.55
C ASP A 196 3.03 -17.03 7.66
N VAL A 197 3.53 -17.90 6.78
CA VAL A 197 2.73 -18.61 5.79
C VAL A 197 2.53 -20.05 6.23
N ASN A 198 1.29 -20.45 6.45
CA ASN A 198 0.90 -21.83 6.69
C ASN A 198 0.50 -22.47 5.36
N LEU A 199 1.30 -23.39 4.83
CA LEU A 199 1.09 -24.04 3.55
C LEU A 199 0.95 -25.55 3.68
N SER A 200 -0.05 -26.11 3.03
CA SER A 200 -0.19 -27.54 2.78
C SER A 200 -0.58 -27.81 1.32
N VAL A 201 -0.36 -29.06 0.87
CA VAL A 201 -0.77 -29.51 -0.46
C VAL A 201 -1.75 -30.66 -0.34
N ARG A 202 -2.68 -30.74 -1.28
CA ARG A 202 -3.60 -31.87 -1.43
C ARG A 202 -3.89 -32.15 -2.91
N LYS A 203 -4.35 -33.36 -3.21
CA LYS A 203 -4.98 -33.57 -4.52
C LYS A 203 -6.37 -32.97 -4.52
N LYS A 204 -6.82 -32.53 -5.69
CA LYS A 204 -8.08 -31.85 -5.86
C LYS A 204 -9.25 -32.68 -5.30
N GLY A 205 -9.95 -32.11 -4.30
CA GLY A 205 -11.09 -32.75 -3.65
C GLY A 205 -10.76 -33.72 -2.49
N GLU A 206 -9.47 -33.92 -2.15
CA GLU A 206 -9.06 -34.68 -0.98
C GLU A 206 -9.06 -33.83 0.31
N GLU A 207 -8.91 -34.49 1.45
CA GLU A 207 -8.75 -33.84 2.75
C GLU A 207 -7.49 -32.95 2.79
N LEU A 208 -7.42 -32.03 3.77
CA LEU A 208 -6.28 -31.15 3.96
C LEU A 208 -5.02 -31.97 4.28
N GLY A 209 -3.92 -31.62 3.62
CA GLY A 209 -2.61 -32.18 3.92
C GLY A 209 -1.99 -31.59 5.19
N THR A 210 -0.84 -32.15 5.59
CA THR A 210 -0.06 -31.62 6.72
C THR A 210 0.53 -30.28 6.39
N ARG A 211 0.26 -29.26 7.22
CA ARG A 211 0.76 -27.90 7.03
C ARG A 211 2.20 -27.74 7.50
N CYS A 212 2.98 -26.92 6.79
CA CYS A 212 4.23 -26.35 7.25
C CYS A 212 4.07 -24.85 7.41
N GLU A 213 4.61 -24.29 8.49
CA GLU A 213 4.69 -22.87 8.75
C GLU A 213 6.00 -22.31 8.16
N ILE A 214 5.95 -21.30 7.32
CA ILE A 214 7.13 -20.70 6.70
C ILE A 214 7.37 -19.33 7.31
N LYS A 215 8.57 -19.11 7.86
CA LYS A 215 9.00 -17.87 8.52
C LYS A 215 10.11 -17.14 7.75
N ASN A 216 10.46 -15.95 8.21
CA ASN A 216 11.50 -15.07 7.63
C ASN A 216 11.10 -14.49 6.27
N LEU A 217 9.86 -14.03 6.15
CA LEU A 217 9.27 -13.50 4.93
C LEU A 217 9.08 -11.99 5.04
N ASN A 218 10.11 -11.21 4.72
CA ASN A 218 10.15 -9.76 4.90
C ASN A 218 9.93 -8.95 3.61
N SER A 219 9.41 -9.59 2.55
CA SER A 219 8.98 -8.92 1.32
C SER A 219 8.00 -9.78 0.53
N PHE A 220 7.14 -9.14 -0.27
CA PHE A 220 6.22 -9.84 -1.18
C PHE A 220 6.94 -10.77 -2.16
N LYS A 221 8.15 -10.40 -2.59
CA LYS A 221 8.99 -11.25 -3.43
C LYS A 221 9.38 -12.55 -2.72
N PHE A 222 9.84 -12.44 -1.47
CA PHE A 222 10.25 -13.62 -0.71
C PHE A 222 9.06 -14.49 -0.31
N ILE A 223 7.90 -13.90 -0.01
CA ILE A 223 6.65 -14.65 0.22
C ILE A 223 6.33 -15.51 -1.01
N ARG A 224 6.32 -14.93 -2.22
CA ARG A 224 6.08 -15.67 -3.46
C ARG A 224 7.07 -16.81 -3.65
N GLN A 225 8.35 -16.52 -3.59
CA GLN A 225 9.41 -17.51 -3.80
C GLN A 225 9.33 -18.67 -2.79
N ALA A 226 9.08 -18.36 -1.53
CA ALA A 226 8.95 -19.36 -0.46
C ALA A 226 7.75 -20.31 -0.68
N ILE A 227 6.60 -19.74 -1.08
CA ILE A 227 5.39 -20.52 -1.37
C ILE A 227 5.63 -21.45 -2.57
N GLU A 228 6.19 -20.93 -3.67
CA GLU A 228 6.46 -21.72 -4.88
C GLU A 228 7.45 -22.84 -4.61
N TYR A 229 8.52 -22.58 -3.84
CA TYR A 229 9.50 -23.58 -3.47
C TYR A 229 8.88 -24.65 -2.56
N GLU A 230 8.21 -24.26 -1.49
CA GLU A 230 7.63 -25.17 -0.50
C GLU A 230 6.52 -26.03 -1.11
N PHE A 231 5.70 -25.49 -1.99
CA PHE A 231 4.69 -26.24 -2.75
C PHE A 231 5.32 -27.36 -3.55
N LYS A 232 6.37 -27.07 -4.30
CA LYS A 232 7.10 -28.06 -5.07
C LYS A 232 7.76 -29.11 -4.18
N ARG A 233 8.42 -28.67 -3.11
CA ARG A 233 9.08 -29.56 -2.15
C ARG A 233 8.10 -30.57 -1.54
N GLN A 234 6.91 -30.11 -1.11
CA GLN A 234 5.91 -31.00 -0.51
C GLN A 234 5.39 -32.03 -1.52
N ILE A 235 5.15 -31.64 -2.76
CA ILE A 235 4.75 -32.58 -3.82
C ILE A 235 5.83 -33.60 -4.08
N ASP A 236 7.08 -33.18 -4.26
CA ASP A 236 8.22 -34.09 -4.53
C ASP A 236 8.40 -35.11 -3.41
N VAL A 237 8.23 -34.72 -2.14
CA VAL A 237 8.28 -35.63 -0.99
C VAL A 237 7.15 -36.65 -1.04
N ILE A 238 5.92 -36.23 -1.29
CA ILE A 238 4.75 -37.12 -1.31
C ILE A 238 4.82 -38.10 -2.52
N GLU A 239 5.18 -37.60 -3.70
CA GLU A 239 5.30 -38.42 -4.90
C GLU A 239 6.44 -39.42 -4.82
N SER A 240 7.49 -39.14 -4.04
CA SER A 240 8.56 -40.11 -3.72
C SER A 240 8.18 -41.12 -2.61
N GLY A 241 6.96 -41.10 -2.11
CA GLY A 241 6.48 -41.99 -1.05
C GLY A 241 6.81 -41.54 0.37
N GLY A 242 7.34 -40.33 0.54
CA GLY A 242 7.60 -39.71 1.85
C GLY A 242 6.33 -39.16 2.49
N LYS A 243 6.47 -38.64 3.71
CA LYS A 243 5.41 -37.94 4.45
C LYS A 243 5.87 -36.53 4.81
N ILE A 244 4.94 -35.58 4.77
CA ILE A 244 5.17 -34.24 5.29
C ILE A 244 4.97 -34.26 6.79
N GLU A 245 5.96 -33.74 7.50
CA GLU A 245 5.89 -33.51 8.95
C GLU A 245 5.49 -32.08 9.21
N GLN A 246 4.74 -31.86 10.28
CA GLN A 246 4.34 -30.49 10.70
C GLN A 246 5.56 -29.77 11.30
N ASN A 247 6.24 -28.98 10.48
CA ASN A 247 7.46 -28.27 10.85
C ASN A 247 7.32 -26.76 10.63
N THR A 248 8.10 -26.00 11.40
CA THR A 248 8.41 -24.62 11.07
C THR A 248 9.61 -24.60 10.11
N MET A 249 9.43 -23.99 8.96
CA MET A 249 10.40 -23.84 7.90
C MET A 249 10.97 -22.41 7.91
N LEU A 250 12.27 -22.27 7.78
CA LEU A 250 12.92 -20.99 7.56
C LEU A 250 13.16 -20.79 6.06
N PHE A 251 12.72 -19.69 5.51
CA PHE A 251 13.09 -19.32 4.15
C PHE A 251 14.48 -18.69 4.13
N ASP A 252 15.39 -19.27 3.36
CA ASP A 252 16.74 -18.77 3.14
C ASP A 252 16.73 -17.85 1.90
N THR A 253 16.89 -16.54 2.13
CA THR A 253 16.83 -15.54 1.07
C THR A 253 18.03 -15.60 0.11
N SER A 254 19.12 -16.26 0.49
CA SER A 254 20.33 -16.40 -0.33
C SER A 254 20.23 -17.56 -1.32
N THR A 255 19.62 -18.67 -0.90
CA THR A 255 19.44 -19.87 -1.75
C THR A 255 18.07 -19.90 -2.42
N GLY A 256 17.07 -19.21 -1.86
CA GLY A 256 15.68 -19.27 -2.30
C GLY A 256 14.95 -20.55 -1.87
N GLU A 257 15.44 -21.25 -0.85
CA GLU A 257 14.94 -22.55 -0.37
C GLU A 257 14.32 -22.44 1.01
N THR A 258 13.37 -23.33 1.31
CA THR A 258 12.90 -23.53 2.68
C THR A 258 13.68 -24.67 3.34
N ARG A 259 14.08 -24.50 4.61
CA ARG A 259 14.72 -25.55 5.41
C ARG A 259 14.03 -25.68 6.76
N ALA A 260 13.88 -26.92 7.22
CA ALA A 260 13.28 -27.18 8.52
C ALA A 260 14.13 -26.53 9.62
N MET A 261 13.49 -25.74 10.46
CA MET A 261 14.00 -25.40 11.78
C MET A 261 13.85 -26.65 12.66
N ARG A 262 14.48 -26.69 13.85
CA ARG A 262 14.36 -27.79 14.80
C ARG A 262 12.93 -28.35 14.84
N SER A 263 12.77 -29.66 14.62
CA SER A 263 11.45 -30.31 14.71
C SER A 263 10.78 -29.96 16.03
N LYS A 264 9.55 -29.43 15.95
CA LYS A 264 8.69 -29.35 17.12
C LYS A 264 8.18 -30.77 17.39
N GLU A 265 8.91 -31.56 18.16
CA GLU A 265 8.45 -32.91 18.61
C GLU A 265 7.16 -32.80 19.44
N PHE A 266 6.83 -31.64 19.96
CA PHE A 266 5.58 -31.36 20.70
C PHE A 266 5.06 -29.95 20.35
N SER A 267 3.76 -29.81 20.15
CA SER A 267 3.12 -28.50 20.19
C SER A 267 3.42 -27.92 21.58
N HIS A 268 4.05 -26.74 21.65
CA HIS A 268 4.33 -26.10 22.92
C HIS A 268 3.00 -25.83 23.64
N ASP A 269 2.78 -26.49 24.77
CA ASP A 269 1.71 -26.11 25.68
C ASP A 269 2.14 -24.80 26.38
N TYR A 270 1.64 -23.68 25.87
CA TYR A 270 1.94 -22.35 26.43
C TYR A 270 1.22 -22.09 27.73
N ARG A 271 0.36 -22.97 28.22
CA ARG A 271 -0.37 -22.88 29.48
C ARG A 271 -1.01 -21.51 29.65
N TYR A 272 -1.80 -21.11 28.68
CA TYR A 272 -2.52 -19.83 28.72
C TYR A 272 -3.39 -19.74 29.99
N PHE A 273 -3.37 -18.55 30.61
CA PHE A 273 -4.29 -18.18 31.67
C PHE A 273 -4.47 -16.66 31.68
N PRO A 274 -5.63 -16.15 32.15
CA PRO A 274 -5.87 -14.70 32.23
C PRO A 274 -4.77 -13.99 33.04
N ASP A 275 -4.25 -12.90 32.50
CA ASP A 275 -3.25 -12.10 33.21
C ASP A 275 -3.88 -11.49 34.49
N PRO A 276 -3.37 -11.82 35.68
CA PRO A 276 -3.97 -11.36 36.96
C PRO A 276 -3.81 -9.85 37.19
N ASP A 277 -2.88 -9.21 36.48
CA ASP A 277 -2.56 -7.78 36.64
C ASP A 277 -3.34 -6.90 35.66
N LEU A 278 -4.10 -7.50 34.72
CA LEU A 278 -4.90 -6.81 33.74
C LEU A 278 -6.39 -7.11 33.89
N LEU A 279 -7.20 -6.07 34.00
CA LEU A 279 -8.65 -6.22 33.98
C LEU A 279 -9.13 -6.59 32.58
N PRO A 280 -10.21 -7.39 32.46
CA PRO A 280 -10.86 -7.62 31.18
C PRO A 280 -11.26 -6.31 30.51
N VAL A 281 -11.12 -6.26 29.21
CA VAL A 281 -11.58 -5.14 28.39
C VAL A 281 -13.09 -5.27 28.20
N ASN A 282 -13.84 -4.29 28.73
CA ASN A 282 -15.28 -4.20 28.56
C ASN A 282 -15.62 -2.95 27.73
N LEU A 283 -16.06 -3.15 26.51
CA LEU A 283 -16.39 -2.08 25.57
C LEU A 283 -17.88 -1.76 25.61
N THR A 284 -18.21 -0.49 25.75
CA THR A 284 -19.58 0.00 25.53
C THR A 284 -19.83 0.22 24.05
N GLN A 285 -21.11 0.21 23.65
CA GLN A 285 -21.48 0.51 22.27
C GLN A 285 -21.05 1.92 21.88
N ASP A 286 -21.17 2.90 22.77
CA ASP A 286 -20.79 4.29 22.53
C ASP A 286 -19.28 4.45 22.22
N GLN A 287 -18.43 3.68 22.92
CA GLN A 287 -16.98 3.66 22.62
C GLN A 287 -16.70 3.11 21.22
N ILE A 288 -17.37 2.00 20.85
CA ILE A 288 -17.25 1.40 19.53
C ILE A 288 -17.74 2.36 18.44
N ASP A 289 -18.92 2.99 18.64
CA ASP A 289 -19.51 3.91 17.67
C ASP A 289 -18.69 5.19 17.51
N LYS A 290 -18.08 5.68 18.59
CA LYS A 290 -17.14 6.81 18.52
C LYS A 290 -15.95 6.50 17.63
N VAL A 291 -15.33 5.33 17.75
CA VAL A 291 -14.21 4.92 16.92
C VAL A 291 -14.64 4.75 15.45
N LYS A 292 -15.86 4.22 15.21
CA LYS A 292 -16.41 4.06 13.86
C LYS A 292 -16.36 5.36 13.05
N THR A 293 -16.68 6.50 13.66
CA THR A 293 -16.68 7.80 12.98
C THR A 293 -15.29 8.25 12.54
N SER A 294 -14.23 7.68 13.10
CA SER A 294 -12.83 8.01 12.79
C SER A 294 -12.18 7.10 11.74
N VAL A 295 -12.88 6.05 11.27
CA VAL A 295 -12.31 5.09 10.29
C VAL A 295 -12.00 5.74 8.94
N GLY A 296 -12.82 6.72 8.52
CA GLY A 296 -12.66 7.39 7.24
C GLY A 296 -13.06 6.51 6.05
N GLU A 297 -12.71 6.96 4.85
CA GLU A 297 -13.04 6.28 3.61
C GLU A 297 -11.96 5.24 3.27
N LEU A 298 -12.39 3.99 3.06
CA LEU A 298 -11.49 2.87 2.78
C LEU A 298 -10.95 2.89 1.32
N PRO A 299 -9.81 2.23 1.04
CA PRO A 299 -9.18 2.25 -0.28
C PRO A 299 -10.11 1.85 -1.42
N GLN A 300 -10.91 0.80 -1.25
CA GLN A 300 -11.82 0.33 -2.27
C GLN A 300 -12.95 1.33 -2.56
N ALA A 301 -13.49 1.97 -1.54
CA ALA A 301 -14.50 3.01 -1.70
C ALA A 301 -13.95 4.22 -2.46
N LYS A 302 -12.70 4.64 -2.15
CA LYS A 302 -12.01 5.70 -2.90
C LYS A 302 -11.74 5.31 -4.36
N LEU A 303 -11.28 4.10 -4.60
CA LEU A 303 -11.07 3.59 -5.95
C LEU A 303 -12.37 3.65 -6.77
N ASP A 304 -13.46 3.14 -6.20
CA ASP A 304 -14.78 3.16 -6.83
C ASP A 304 -15.25 4.58 -7.13
N LYS A 305 -15.09 5.50 -6.18
CA LYS A 305 -15.41 6.91 -6.32
C LYS A 305 -14.61 7.57 -7.45
N PHE A 306 -13.29 7.34 -7.50
CA PHE A 306 -12.44 7.93 -8.54
C PHE A 306 -12.82 7.45 -9.94
N ILE A 307 -13.21 6.18 -10.06
CA ILE A 307 -13.67 5.62 -11.34
C ILE A 307 -15.06 6.14 -11.70
N LYS A 308 -16.04 6.05 -10.78
CA LYS A 308 -17.45 6.29 -11.07
C LYS A 308 -17.80 7.78 -11.10
N ASP A 309 -17.35 8.53 -10.07
CA ASP A 309 -17.77 9.92 -9.87
C ASP A 309 -16.83 10.90 -10.61
N TYR A 310 -15.53 10.60 -10.65
CA TYR A 310 -14.54 11.46 -11.28
C TYR A 310 -14.11 11.00 -12.67
N ASN A 311 -14.65 9.87 -13.16
CA ASN A 311 -14.36 9.32 -14.48
C ASN A 311 -12.85 9.15 -14.77
N VAL A 312 -12.09 8.74 -13.74
CA VAL A 312 -10.67 8.42 -13.84
C VAL A 312 -10.51 7.00 -14.39
N ASP A 313 -9.53 6.77 -15.26
CA ASP A 313 -9.24 5.44 -15.78
C ASP A 313 -8.83 4.49 -14.64
N LYS A 314 -9.32 3.23 -14.68
CA LYS A 314 -9.16 2.24 -13.60
C LYS A 314 -7.71 2.07 -13.17
N ASP A 315 -6.77 1.98 -14.12
CA ASP A 315 -5.36 1.76 -13.79
C ASP A 315 -4.72 3.00 -13.14
N ILE A 316 -5.09 4.19 -13.59
CA ILE A 316 -4.66 5.46 -12.99
C ILE A 316 -5.26 5.59 -11.57
N ALA A 317 -6.54 5.30 -11.41
CA ALA A 317 -7.21 5.34 -10.11
C ALA A 317 -6.57 4.35 -9.11
N LYS A 318 -6.21 3.13 -9.55
CA LYS A 318 -5.47 2.16 -8.74
C LYS A 318 -4.13 2.74 -8.26
N ILE A 319 -3.34 3.36 -9.14
CA ILE A 319 -2.04 3.97 -8.76
C ILE A 319 -2.23 5.07 -7.73
N ILE A 320 -3.23 5.93 -7.89
CA ILE A 320 -3.51 7.03 -6.95
C ILE A 320 -3.95 6.48 -5.59
N THR A 321 -4.76 5.42 -5.58
CA THR A 321 -5.31 4.87 -4.33
C THR A 321 -4.37 3.90 -3.59
N VAL A 322 -3.23 3.49 -4.18
CA VAL A 322 -2.26 2.61 -3.51
C VAL A 322 -1.82 3.19 -2.17
N GLU A 323 -1.50 4.48 -2.14
CA GLU A 323 -1.06 5.18 -0.93
C GLU A 323 -2.10 6.26 -0.54
N LYS A 324 -2.41 6.33 0.76
CA LYS A 324 -3.39 7.30 1.30
C LYS A 324 -3.05 8.74 0.93
N GLN A 325 -1.78 9.12 1.01
CA GLN A 325 -1.32 10.48 0.73
C GLN A 325 -1.51 10.88 -0.73
N ASN A 326 -1.37 9.95 -1.67
CA ASN A 326 -1.66 10.20 -3.09
C ASN A 326 -3.14 10.52 -3.30
N ALA A 327 -4.02 9.77 -2.66
CA ALA A 327 -5.46 9.99 -2.74
C ALA A 327 -5.87 11.33 -2.12
N ILE A 328 -5.29 11.69 -0.96
CA ILE A 328 -5.52 12.98 -0.31
C ILE A 328 -5.06 14.13 -1.21
N LEU A 329 -3.86 14.06 -1.77
CA LEU A 329 -3.34 15.07 -2.69
C LEU A 329 -4.27 15.24 -3.90
N PHE A 330 -4.71 14.13 -4.52
CA PHE A 330 -5.60 14.15 -5.66
C PHE A 330 -6.95 14.81 -5.33
N GLU A 331 -7.59 14.43 -4.22
CA GLU A 331 -8.87 15.02 -3.79
C GLU A 331 -8.72 16.51 -3.48
N LYS A 332 -7.62 16.92 -2.86
CA LYS A 332 -7.33 18.34 -2.61
C LYS A 332 -7.18 19.12 -3.91
N MET A 333 -6.43 18.60 -4.87
CA MET A 333 -6.28 19.23 -6.19
C MET A 333 -7.63 19.38 -6.89
N ILE A 334 -8.50 18.38 -6.87
CA ILE A 334 -9.84 18.46 -7.47
C ILE A 334 -10.68 19.57 -6.80
N SER A 335 -10.60 19.71 -5.48
CA SER A 335 -11.40 20.69 -4.74
C SER A 335 -11.00 22.14 -5.01
N GLU A 336 -9.81 22.39 -5.55
CA GLU A 336 -9.24 23.73 -5.76
C GLU A 336 -9.40 24.26 -7.19
N THR A 337 -9.95 23.47 -8.12
CA THR A 337 -10.05 23.85 -9.53
C THR A 337 -11.28 23.25 -10.20
N ASP A 338 -11.69 23.84 -11.34
CA ASP A 338 -12.72 23.33 -12.24
C ASP A 338 -12.15 22.44 -13.36
N VAL A 339 -10.85 22.17 -13.36
CA VAL A 339 -10.21 21.25 -14.30
C VAL A 339 -10.73 19.84 -14.12
N LYS A 340 -10.99 19.14 -15.22
CA LYS A 340 -11.53 17.76 -15.18
C LYS A 340 -10.65 16.83 -14.35
N PRO A 341 -11.21 16.08 -13.39
CA PRO A 341 -10.45 15.18 -12.53
C PRO A 341 -9.59 14.16 -13.31
N LYS A 342 -10.09 13.63 -14.42
CA LYS A 342 -9.33 12.73 -15.31
C LYS A 342 -8.04 13.37 -15.83
N PHE A 343 -8.06 14.66 -16.16
CA PHE A 343 -6.88 15.40 -16.61
C PHE A 343 -5.86 15.58 -15.48
N ILE A 344 -6.34 15.97 -14.29
CA ILE A 344 -5.51 16.10 -13.09
C ILE A 344 -4.85 14.75 -12.75
N ALA A 345 -5.62 13.64 -12.77
CA ALA A 345 -5.13 12.29 -12.49
C ALA A 345 -4.00 11.87 -13.43
N ALA A 346 -4.13 12.17 -14.73
CA ALA A 346 -3.10 11.85 -15.71
C ALA A 346 -1.78 12.60 -15.44
N TRP A 347 -1.87 13.89 -15.09
CA TRP A 347 -0.69 14.69 -14.72
C TRP A 347 -0.08 14.24 -13.40
N LEU A 348 -0.91 13.91 -12.43
CA LEU A 348 -0.47 13.44 -11.12
C LEU A 348 0.39 12.16 -11.25
N VAL A 349 -0.16 11.15 -11.96
CA VAL A 349 0.52 9.86 -12.13
C VAL A 349 1.71 9.94 -13.08
N GLY A 350 1.64 10.77 -14.11
CA GLY A 350 2.72 10.93 -15.08
C GLY A 350 3.85 11.84 -14.58
N ASP A 351 3.61 13.14 -14.62
CA ASP A 351 4.67 14.13 -14.48
C ASP A 351 4.96 14.52 -13.02
N ILE A 352 3.92 14.58 -12.15
CA ILE A 352 4.09 15.00 -10.76
C ILE A 352 4.75 13.88 -9.94
N PHE A 353 4.30 12.63 -10.05
CA PHE A 353 4.94 11.51 -9.36
C PHE A 353 6.35 11.23 -9.87
N ALA A 354 6.63 11.47 -11.17
CA ALA A 354 7.99 11.40 -11.70
C ALA A 354 8.90 12.42 -11.01
N PHE A 355 8.45 13.68 -10.89
CA PHE A 355 9.20 14.74 -10.19
C PHE A 355 9.44 14.40 -8.71
N ILE A 356 8.42 13.90 -7.99
CA ILE A 356 8.54 13.49 -6.59
C ILE A 356 9.63 12.42 -6.46
N LYS A 357 9.60 11.40 -7.32
CA LYS A 357 10.56 10.28 -7.32
C LYS A 357 11.97 10.74 -7.63
N GLU A 358 12.16 11.56 -8.66
CA GLU A 358 13.47 12.08 -9.07
C GLU A 358 14.14 12.94 -7.99
N ASN A 359 13.34 13.66 -7.21
CA ASN A 359 13.84 14.54 -6.16
C ASN A 359 13.75 13.91 -4.75
N SER A 360 13.38 12.64 -4.64
CA SER A 360 13.23 11.92 -3.35
C SER A 360 12.36 12.68 -2.34
N LEU A 361 11.25 13.27 -2.80
CA LEU A 361 10.32 14.04 -1.99
C LEU A 361 9.21 13.15 -1.43
N GLU A 362 8.67 13.56 -0.28
CA GLU A 362 7.41 13.02 0.23
C GLU A 362 6.21 13.66 -0.50
N VAL A 363 5.19 12.84 -0.83
CA VAL A 363 3.97 13.32 -1.49
C VAL A 363 3.28 14.42 -0.67
N SER A 364 3.29 14.27 0.66
CA SER A 364 2.73 15.22 1.61
C SER A 364 3.31 16.63 1.50
N SER A 365 4.56 16.77 1.05
CA SER A 365 5.24 18.06 0.85
C SER A 365 4.57 18.93 -0.23
N LEU A 366 3.78 18.33 -1.11
CA LEU A 366 3.04 19.04 -2.15
C LEU A 366 1.67 19.56 -1.68
N ASN A 367 1.22 19.18 -0.49
CA ASN A 367 -0.09 19.63 0.01
C ASN A 367 -0.24 21.15 0.14
N GLU A 368 0.85 21.85 0.36
CA GLU A 368 0.84 23.33 0.44
C GLU A 368 0.96 23.99 -0.94
N LYS A 369 1.26 23.21 -1.99
CA LYS A 369 1.48 23.71 -3.38
C LYS A 369 0.36 23.30 -4.34
N THR A 370 -0.70 22.69 -3.82
CA THR A 370 -1.80 22.19 -4.67
C THR A 370 -2.44 23.29 -5.50
N LYS A 371 -2.54 24.50 -4.94
CA LYS A 371 -3.11 25.65 -5.64
C LYS A 371 -2.28 26.06 -6.86
N GLU A 372 -0.97 26.19 -6.69
CA GLU A 372 -0.06 26.53 -7.80
C GLU A 372 -0.03 25.42 -8.86
N ILE A 373 -0.07 24.15 -8.44
CA ILE A 373 -0.14 23.02 -9.36
C ILE A 373 -1.45 23.08 -10.16
N THR A 374 -2.59 23.30 -9.50
CA THR A 374 -3.89 23.33 -10.18
C THR A 374 -4.04 24.57 -11.08
N ASP A 375 -3.48 25.71 -10.69
CA ASP A 375 -3.42 26.92 -11.54
C ASP A 375 -2.59 26.63 -12.82
N LEU A 376 -1.46 25.92 -12.71
CA LEU A 376 -0.71 25.46 -13.88
C LEU A 376 -1.54 24.53 -14.77
N LEU A 377 -2.18 23.52 -14.17
CA LEU A 377 -3.01 22.58 -14.92
C LEU A 377 -4.20 23.26 -15.59
N LYS A 378 -4.75 24.32 -14.99
CA LYS A 378 -5.78 25.14 -15.58
C LYS A 378 -5.29 25.88 -16.84
N LEU A 379 -4.10 26.49 -16.78
CA LEU A 379 -3.50 27.14 -17.97
C LEU A 379 -3.31 26.16 -19.13
N VAL A 380 -2.95 24.92 -18.83
CA VAL A 380 -2.84 23.86 -19.86
C VAL A 380 -4.20 23.39 -20.35
N SER A 381 -5.17 23.19 -19.44
CA SER A 381 -6.51 22.73 -19.78
C SER A 381 -7.29 23.74 -20.60
N ASP A 382 -7.09 25.02 -20.33
CA ASP A 382 -7.71 26.15 -21.05
C ASP A 382 -6.97 26.51 -22.36
N ASP A 383 -5.99 25.68 -22.76
CA ASP A 383 -5.15 25.89 -23.95
C ASP A 383 -4.41 27.26 -23.96
N VAL A 384 -4.17 27.87 -22.79
CA VAL A 384 -3.35 29.10 -22.65
C VAL A 384 -1.89 28.78 -22.93
N ILE A 385 -1.42 27.62 -22.50
CA ILE A 385 -0.11 27.09 -22.80
C ILE A 385 -0.21 25.64 -23.29
N SER A 386 0.79 25.20 -24.09
CA SER A 386 0.82 23.84 -24.54
C SER A 386 1.15 22.85 -23.41
N ASN A 387 0.74 21.58 -23.56
CA ASN A 387 1.09 20.51 -22.64
C ASN A 387 2.63 20.39 -22.46
N LYS A 388 3.40 20.61 -23.52
CA LYS A 388 4.87 20.62 -23.46
C LYS A 388 5.38 21.78 -22.61
N ALA A 389 4.85 22.99 -22.79
CA ALA A 389 5.22 24.15 -21.97
C ALA A 389 4.85 23.94 -20.51
N GLY A 390 3.66 23.35 -20.23
CA GLY A 390 3.26 23.00 -18.87
C GLY A 390 4.25 22.06 -18.18
N LYS A 391 4.71 21.02 -18.87
CA LYS A 391 5.74 20.08 -18.35
C LYS A 391 7.08 20.76 -18.12
N GLU A 392 7.47 21.69 -18.97
CA GLU A 392 8.72 22.45 -18.84
C GLU A 392 8.75 23.34 -17.58
N ILE A 393 7.61 23.96 -17.24
CA ILE A 393 7.53 24.86 -16.09
C ILE A 393 7.10 24.14 -14.79
N LEU A 394 6.56 22.93 -14.84
CA LEU A 394 6.16 22.17 -13.65
C LEU A 394 7.26 22.11 -12.57
N PRO A 395 8.54 21.78 -12.88
CA PRO A 395 9.59 21.78 -11.87
C PRO A 395 9.79 23.15 -11.20
N LYS A 396 9.63 24.25 -11.94
CA LYS A 396 9.76 25.60 -11.39
C LYS A 396 8.64 25.90 -10.39
N VAL A 397 7.40 25.52 -10.75
CA VAL A 397 6.21 25.66 -9.88
C VAL A 397 6.40 24.81 -8.61
N LEU A 398 6.80 23.55 -8.76
CA LEU A 398 7.00 22.63 -7.64
C LEU A 398 8.16 23.06 -6.72
N ASN A 399 9.17 23.78 -7.25
CA ASN A 399 10.26 24.37 -6.48
C ASN A 399 9.91 25.75 -5.89
N GLY A 400 8.67 26.25 -6.09
CA GLY A 400 8.23 27.54 -5.53
C GLY A 400 8.88 28.78 -6.18
N GLN A 401 9.30 28.67 -7.46
CA GLN A 401 9.99 29.77 -8.17
C GLN A 401 9.05 30.85 -8.70
N GLY A 402 7.78 30.84 -8.33
CA GLY A 402 6.81 31.86 -8.70
C GLY A 402 5.45 31.28 -9.06
N LYS A 403 4.48 32.17 -9.32
CA LYS A 403 3.17 31.76 -9.78
C LYS A 403 3.21 31.26 -11.23
N PRO A 404 2.46 30.22 -11.62
CA PRO A 404 2.45 29.71 -12.98
C PRO A 404 2.23 30.77 -14.06
N SER A 405 1.27 31.69 -13.83
CA SER A 405 0.96 32.79 -14.76
C SER A 405 2.14 33.74 -15.00
N ASP A 406 2.94 33.98 -13.96
CA ASP A 406 4.08 34.92 -14.05
C ASP A 406 5.24 34.24 -14.78
N ILE A 407 5.52 32.97 -14.48
CA ILE A 407 6.53 32.14 -15.17
C ILE A 407 6.18 32.05 -16.67
N VAL A 408 4.90 31.82 -17.01
CA VAL A 408 4.44 31.73 -18.39
C VAL A 408 4.70 33.03 -19.16
N LYS A 409 4.40 34.19 -18.54
CA LYS A 409 4.66 35.51 -19.13
C LYS A 409 6.16 35.77 -19.30
N GLU A 410 6.95 35.54 -18.28
CA GLU A 410 8.40 35.74 -18.30
C GLU A 410 9.07 34.95 -19.42
N LEU A 411 8.66 33.69 -19.61
CA LEU A 411 9.20 32.78 -20.62
C LEU A 411 8.51 32.93 -21.98
N GLY A 412 7.46 33.76 -22.06
CA GLY A 412 6.69 33.99 -23.30
C GLY A 412 6.10 32.70 -23.89
N LEU A 413 5.56 31.82 -23.01
CA LEU A 413 5.04 30.49 -23.37
C LEU A 413 3.54 30.48 -23.73
N GLU A 414 2.89 31.64 -23.71
CA GLU A 414 1.49 31.79 -24.09
C GLU A 414 1.27 31.33 -25.53
N GLN A 415 0.20 30.57 -25.77
CA GLN A 415 -0.18 30.11 -27.12
C GLN A 415 -0.84 31.26 -27.86
N VAL A 416 -0.52 31.36 -29.17
CA VAL A 416 -1.25 32.20 -30.09
C VAL A 416 -2.59 31.56 -30.37
N SER A 417 -3.64 32.11 -29.76
CA SER A 417 -5.03 31.65 -29.92
C SER A 417 -5.90 32.69 -30.66
N ASP A 418 -5.30 33.78 -31.14
CA ASP A 418 -6.01 34.75 -32.01
C ASP A 418 -6.32 34.07 -33.35
N SER A 419 -7.62 33.90 -33.62
CA SER A 419 -8.08 33.26 -34.85
C SER A 419 -7.65 34.00 -36.10
N GLY A 420 -7.60 35.32 -36.05
CA GLY A 420 -7.21 36.17 -37.19
C GLY A 420 -5.71 36.07 -37.53
N GLU A 421 -4.86 35.96 -36.51
CA GLU A 421 -3.42 35.73 -36.68
C GLU A 421 -3.15 34.31 -37.22
N LEU A 422 -3.82 33.30 -36.64
CA LEU A 422 -3.69 31.92 -37.06
C LEU A 422 -4.25 31.71 -38.50
N GLU A 423 -5.35 32.34 -38.90
CA GLU A 423 -5.88 32.31 -40.24
C GLU A 423 -4.85 32.80 -41.28
N LYS A 424 -4.18 33.91 -41.02
CA LYS A 424 -3.12 34.45 -41.90
C LYS A 424 -1.97 33.47 -42.03
N ILE A 425 -1.50 32.92 -40.95
CA ILE A 425 -0.41 31.92 -40.94
C ILE A 425 -0.81 30.65 -41.73
N ILE A 426 -2.07 30.21 -41.57
CA ILE A 426 -2.60 29.06 -42.29
C ILE A 426 -2.73 29.36 -43.77
N ASP A 427 -3.30 30.51 -44.13
CA ASP A 427 -3.43 30.91 -45.53
C ASP A 427 -2.04 31.00 -46.22
N GLU A 428 -1.03 31.58 -45.55
CA GLU A 428 0.36 31.60 -46.04
C GLU A 428 0.96 30.20 -46.16
N ALA A 429 0.64 29.30 -45.20
CA ALA A 429 1.13 27.91 -45.25
C ALA A 429 0.52 27.07 -46.35
N LEU A 430 -0.65 27.46 -46.89
CA LEU A 430 -1.32 26.78 -47.97
C LEU A 430 -0.89 27.29 -49.39
N ILE A 431 -0.23 28.46 -49.45
CA ILE A 431 0.25 29.00 -50.74
C ILE A 431 1.27 28.04 -51.40
N GLY A 432 1.02 27.68 -52.66
CA GLY A 432 1.90 26.81 -53.43
C GLY A 432 1.82 25.34 -53.10
N GLU A 433 0.79 24.91 -52.34
CA GLU A 433 0.62 23.53 -51.90
C GLU A 433 -0.56 22.81 -52.59
N GLU A 434 -0.91 23.18 -53.83
CA GLU A 434 -2.06 22.69 -54.58
C GLU A 434 -2.06 21.16 -54.73
N GLU A 435 -0.89 20.55 -54.89
CA GLU A 435 -0.74 19.10 -54.97
C GLU A 435 -1.10 18.40 -53.65
N ASN A 436 -0.66 18.95 -52.51
CA ASN A 436 -0.97 18.41 -51.21
C ASN A 436 -2.45 18.64 -50.82
N ILE A 437 -3.02 19.78 -51.20
CA ILE A 437 -4.46 20.08 -51.00
C ILE A 437 -5.29 19.04 -51.80
N SER A 438 -4.95 18.78 -53.06
CA SER A 438 -5.62 17.77 -53.87
C SER A 438 -5.52 16.35 -53.29
N LYS A 439 -4.37 15.98 -52.72
CA LYS A 439 -4.19 14.71 -51.99
C LYS A 439 -5.06 14.59 -50.75
N PHE A 440 -5.26 15.68 -49.99
CA PHE A 440 -6.16 15.71 -48.86
C PHE A 440 -7.62 15.54 -49.31
N GLN A 441 -8.05 16.28 -50.34
CA GLN A 441 -9.39 16.17 -50.91
C GLN A 441 -9.64 14.78 -51.51
N GLY A 442 -8.59 14.10 -51.94
CA GLY A 442 -8.59 12.68 -52.42
C GLY A 442 -8.61 11.65 -51.25
N GLY A 443 -8.71 12.07 -49.98
CA GLY A 443 -8.89 11.19 -48.82
C GLY A 443 -7.59 10.85 -48.04
N SER A 444 -6.50 11.58 -48.28
CA SER A 444 -5.24 11.34 -47.55
C SER A 444 -5.14 12.19 -46.26
N ASP A 445 -5.55 11.61 -45.12
CA ASP A 445 -5.49 12.29 -43.78
C ASP A 445 -4.06 12.66 -43.34
N ARG A 446 -3.02 12.01 -43.90
CA ARG A 446 -1.61 12.30 -43.55
C ARG A 446 -1.20 13.72 -43.91
N VAL A 447 -1.83 14.30 -44.91
CA VAL A 447 -1.55 15.68 -45.35
C VAL A 447 -1.99 16.72 -44.32
N LEU A 448 -3.04 16.46 -43.60
CA LEU A 448 -3.46 17.34 -42.49
C LEU A 448 -2.35 17.50 -41.43
N GLY A 449 -1.71 16.38 -41.04
CA GLY A 449 -0.58 16.41 -40.10
C GLY A 449 0.62 17.20 -40.61
N TYR A 450 0.89 17.14 -41.94
CA TYR A 450 1.92 17.95 -42.58
C TYR A 450 1.63 19.46 -42.46
N PHE A 451 0.41 19.90 -42.80
CA PHE A 451 0.04 21.30 -42.68
C PHE A 451 0.02 21.81 -41.24
N VAL A 452 -0.46 21.00 -40.30
CA VAL A 452 -0.38 21.32 -38.85
C VAL A 452 1.07 21.52 -38.41
N GLY A 453 1.98 20.64 -38.84
CA GLY A 453 3.41 20.76 -38.57
C GLY A 453 4.03 22.03 -39.18
N LYS A 454 3.63 22.41 -40.40
CA LYS A 454 4.08 23.64 -41.09
C LYS A 454 3.61 24.89 -40.33
N CYS A 455 2.33 24.94 -39.91
CA CYS A 455 1.78 26.03 -39.15
C CYS A 455 2.41 26.15 -37.74
N LEU A 456 2.63 25.02 -37.04
CA LEU A 456 3.32 25.00 -35.77
C LEU A 456 4.77 25.51 -35.87
N LYS A 457 5.45 25.17 -37.00
CA LYS A 457 6.80 25.70 -37.22
C LYS A 457 6.80 27.21 -37.47
N ALA A 458 5.82 27.73 -38.23
CA ALA A 458 5.65 29.14 -38.50
C ALA A 458 5.36 29.95 -37.20
N THR A 459 4.56 29.38 -36.30
CA THR A 459 4.28 29.97 -34.96
C THR A 459 5.38 29.70 -33.94
N LYS A 460 6.52 29.12 -34.33
CA LYS A 460 7.63 28.69 -33.41
C LYS A 460 7.13 27.79 -32.28
N GLY A 461 6.13 26.95 -32.58
CA GLY A 461 5.53 26.02 -31.59
C GLY A 461 4.50 26.65 -30.66
N LYS A 462 4.16 27.93 -30.84
CA LYS A 462 3.19 28.66 -30.00
C LYS A 462 1.74 28.63 -30.52
N GLY A 463 1.49 28.15 -31.74
CA GLY A 463 0.14 28.04 -32.31
C GLY A 463 -0.67 26.97 -31.59
N ASN A 464 -1.95 27.25 -31.28
CA ASN A 464 -2.85 26.24 -30.69
C ASN A 464 -3.17 25.14 -31.72
N PRO A 465 -2.70 23.88 -31.53
CA PRO A 465 -2.87 22.82 -32.52
C PRO A 465 -4.34 22.46 -32.81
N LYS A 466 -5.22 22.58 -31.81
CA LYS A 466 -6.66 22.30 -31.97
C LYS A 466 -7.31 23.33 -32.88
N LEU A 467 -6.97 24.60 -32.67
CA LEU A 467 -7.51 25.70 -33.45
C LEU A 467 -6.93 25.68 -34.89
N ILE A 468 -5.62 25.43 -35.04
CA ILE A 468 -4.98 25.22 -36.33
C ILE A 468 -5.65 24.07 -37.09
N ASN A 469 -5.89 22.94 -36.46
CA ASN A 469 -6.57 21.80 -37.10
C ASN A 469 -7.98 22.17 -37.53
N LYS A 470 -8.74 22.88 -36.70
CA LYS A 470 -10.10 23.31 -37.05
C LYS A 470 -10.10 24.21 -38.26
N ILE A 471 -9.27 25.25 -38.29
CA ILE A 471 -9.19 26.22 -39.37
C ILE A 471 -8.68 25.53 -40.68
N LEU A 472 -7.66 24.68 -40.56
CA LEU A 472 -7.16 23.89 -41.70
C LEU A 472 -8.26 23.03 -42.30
N LEU A 473 -9.06 22.31 -41.51
CA LEU A 473 -10.17 21.50 -42.00
C LEU A 473 -11.24 22.34 -42.70
N GLU A 474 -11.50 23.56 -42.23
CA GLU A 474 -12.44 24.51 -42.89
C GLU A 474 -11.87 25.05 -44.24
N ARG A 475 -10.55 25.26 -44.33
CA ARG A 475 -9.88 25.75 -45.53
C ARG A 475 -9.67 24.64 -46.58
N LEU A 476 -9.27 23.45 -46.18
CA LEU A 476 -8.97 22.31 -47.05
C LEU A 476 -10.22 21.62 -47.63
N LYS A 477 -11.40 21.84 -47.02
CA LYS A 477 -12.69 21.35 -47.53
C LYS A 477 -13.34 22.29 -48.54
N LYS A 478 -12.86 23.52 -48.65
CA LYS A 478 -13.28 24.48 -49.67
C LYS A 478 -12.45 24.30 -50.95
#